data_42d2a794736cfa919fa9d6896fe45505
#
_entry.id   42d2a794736cfa919fa9d6896fe45505
#
_cell.length_a   1.000
_cell.length_b   1.000
_cell.length_c   1.000
_cell.angle_alpha   90.00
_cell.angle_beta   90.00
_cell.angle_gamma   90.00
#
_symmetry.space_group_name_H-M   'P 1'
#
loop_
_entity.id
_entity.type
_entity.pdbx_description
1 polymer ?
#
loop_
_entity_poly.entity_id
_entity_poly.type
_entity_poly.pdbx_seq_one_letter_code
_entity_poly.pdbx_strand_id
1 'polypeptide(L)'
;MKVFFQRLALVCLGLLVAGALGEIALRLIGPQRPAPQKEKAAKMSIMRQEWRTGWMPREKTRQEKIDPQGRAFVLRINKSGQRGADLARRRPDERRILFLGDSFTMGLQLREEDTFVARVGALLAPASPHPLQVINGGVE
;
A
#
# COMPACT_ATOMS: atom_id res chain seq x y z
N MET A 1 -23.77 51.85 -18.55
CA MET A 1 -22.35 51.38 -18.43
C MET A 1 -21.74 51.58 -17.04
N LYS A 2 -21.75 52.77 -16.46
CA LYS A 2 -21.14 53.06 -15.13
C LYS A 2 -21.64 52.11 -14.02
N VAL A 3 -22.94 51.88 -13.90
CA VAL A 3 -23.53 51.00 -12.86
C VAL A 3 -23.13 49.56 -13.03
N PHE A 4 -22.96 49.07 -14.25
CA PHE A 4 -22.47 47.71 -14.53
C PHE A 4 -21.02 47.51 -14.04
N PHE A 5 -20.14 48.45 -14.37
CA PHE A 5 -18.75 48.41 -13.91
C PHE A 5 -18.63 48.53 -12.39
N GLN A 6 -19.47 49.35 -11.75
CA GLN A 6 -19.50 49.45 -10.28
C GLN A 6 -19.93 48.14 -9.63
N ARG A 7 -20.97 47.48 -10.16
CA ARG A 7 -21.42 46.17 -9.64
C ARG A 7 -20.35 45.09 -9.86
N LEU A 8 -19.74 45.07 -11.03
CA LEU A 8 -18.64 44.13 -11.32
C LEU A 8 -17.44 44.33 -10.38
N ALA A 9 -17.04 45.58 -10.14
CA ALA A 9 -15.98 45.92 -9.22
C ALA A 9 -16.28 45.45 -7.78
N LEU A 10 -17.52 45.63 -7.31
CA LEU A 10 -17.95 45.15 -5.99
C LEU A 10 -17.91 43.63 -5.89
N VAL A 11 -18.32 42.90 -6.93
CA VAL A 11 -18.24 41.45 -6.96
C VAL A 11 -16.76 40.97 -6.92
N CYS A 12 -15.92 41.59 -7.74
CA CYS A 12 -14.48 41.27 -7.72
C CYS A 12 -13.84 41.54 -6.36
N LEU A 13 -14.18 42.68 -5.75
CA LEU A 13 -13.69 43.03 -4.41
C LEU A 13 -14.17 41.99 -3.36
N GLY A 14 -15.44 41.59 -3.42
CA GLY A 14 -16.01 40.56 -2.53
C GLY A 14 -15.30 39.22 -2.65
N LEU A 15 -15.00 38.79 -3.88
CA LEU A 15 -14.26 37.56 -4.15
C LEU A 15 -12.81 37.63 -3.61
N LEU A 16 -12.15 38.78 -3.78
CA LEU A 16 -10.80 38.99 -3.24
C LEU A 16 -10.79 38.93 -1.71
N VAL A 17 -11.76 39.60 -1.07
CA VAL A 17 -11.85 39.56 0.41
C VAL A 17 -12.19 38.17 0.90
N ALA A 18 -13.13 37.47 0.26
CA ALA A 18 -13.46 36.07 0.62
C ALA A 18 -12.26 35.11 0.44
N GLY A 19 -11.51 35.27 -0.64
CA GLY A 19 -10.30 34.52 -0.89
C GLY A 19 -9.21 34.78 0.18
N ALA A 20 -9.00 36.05 0.52
CA ALA A 20 -8.04 36.44 1.56
C ALA A 20 -8.43 35.87 2.96
N LEU A 21 -9.70 35.96 3.31
CA LEU A 21 -10.22 35.42 4.57
C LEU A 21 -10.11 33.88 4.59
N GLY A 22 -10.40 33.21 3.48
CA GLY A 22 -10.24 31.77 3.34
C GLY A 22 -8.77 31.34 3.52
N GLU A 23 -7.85 32.04 2.90
CA GLU A 23 -6.41 31.78 3.02
C GLU A 23 -5.91 32.01 4.47
N ILE A 24 -6.36 33.08 5.11
CA ILE A 24 -6.03 33.35 6.52
C ILE A 24 -6.59 32.23 7.41
N ALA A 25 -7.85 31.82 7.21
CA ALA A 25 -8.46 30.74 7.97
C ALA A 25 -7.69 29.41 7.79
N LEU A 26 -7.29 29.07 6.58
CA LEU A 26 -6.48 27.87 6.31
C LEU A 26 -5.10 27.93 6.98
N ARG A 27 -4.48 29.11 7.02
CA ARG A 27 -3.20 29.31 7.72
C ARG A 27 -3.34 29.23 9.25
N LEU A 28 -4.44 29.72 9.80
CA LEU A 28 -4.71 29.66 11.25
C LEU A 28 -5.07 28.25 11.73
N ILE A 29 -5.80 27.48 10.90
CA ILE A 29 -6.09 26.07 11.18
C ILE A 29 -4.78 25.24 11.14
N GLY A 30 -3.74 25.80 10.57
CA GLY A 30 -2.43 25.18 10.42
C GLY A 30 -2.38 24.18 9.27
N PRO A 31 -1.20 23.93 8.70
CA PRO A 31 -1.06 22.88 7.72
C PRO A 31 -1.48 21.58 8.40
N GLN A 32 -2.43 20.85 7.81
CA GLN A 32 -2.64 19.46 8.17
C GLN A 32 -1.29 18.78 7.98
N ARG A 33 -0.55 18.64 9.09
CA ARG A 33 0.75 17.99 9.03
C ARG A 33 0.50 16.61 8.46
N PRO A 34 1.09 16.28 7.29
CA PRO A 34 1.02 14.91 6.81
C PRO A 34 1.46 14.01 7.95
N ALA A 35 0.75 12.88 8.11
CA ALA A 35 1.02 11.90 9.16
C ALA A 35 2.54 11.72 9.35
N PRO A 36 3.01 11.63 10.59
CA PRO A 36 4.42 11.80 10.92
C PRO A 36 5.28 10.90 10.03
N GLN A 37 6.37 11.45 9.50
CA GLN A 37 7.32 10.79 8.60
C GLN A 37 7.76 9.38 9.06
N LYS A 38 7.55 9.04 10.34
CA LYS A 38 7.78 7.69 10.88
C LYS A 38 6.98 6.59 10.18
N GLU A 39 5.74 6.86 9.79
CA GLU A 39 4.91 5.88 9.08
C GLU A 39 5.34 5.74 7.61
N LYS A 40 5.70 6.85 6.95
CA LYS A 40 6.33 6.82 5.62
C LYS A 40 7.69 6.13 5.65
N ALA A 41 8.51 6.41 6.67
CA ALA A 41 9.81 5.76 6.81
C ALA A 41 9.68 4.25 7.10
N ALA A 42 8.67 3.83 7.88
CA ALA A 42 8.39 2.41 8.12
C ALA A 42 7.88 1.72 6.84
N LYS A 43 7.03 2.38 6.04
CA LYS A 43 6.61 1.89 4.71
C LYS A 43 7.80 1.76 3.76
N MET A 44 8.65 2.77 3.68
CA MET A 44 9.87 2.74 2.87
C MET A 44 10.89 1.70 3.34
N SER A 45 10.81 1.20 4.58
CA SER A 45 11.75 0.20 5.10
C SER A 45 11.58 -1.19 4.46
N ILE A 46 10.37 -1.50 3.98
CA ILE A 46 10.07 -2.80 3.34
C ILE A 46 10.14 -2.75 1.82
N MET A 47 10.19 -1.56 1.23
CA MET A 47 10.28 -1.35 -0.22
C MET A 47 11.66 -0.82 -0.60
N ARG A 48 12.10 -1.12 -1.80
CA ARG A 48 13.27 -0.53 -2.45
C ARG A 48 12.91 0.00 -3.82
N GLN A 49 13.57 1.05 -4.24
CA GLN A 49 13.45 1.55 -5.59
C GLN A 49 14.22 0.65 -6.54
N GLU A 50 13.57 0.26 -7.63
CA GLU A 50 14.14 -0.55 -8.69
C GLU A 50 13.90 0.14 -10.04
N TRP A 51 14.95 0.37 -10.82
CA TRP A 51 14.90 1.18 -12.03
C TRP A 51 14.02 0.58 -13.15
N ARG A 52 13.81 -0.74 -13.15
CA ARG A 52 12.97 -1.43 -14.15
C ARG A 52 11.50 -1.48 -13.78
N THR A 53 11.21 -1.63 -12.51
CA THR A 53 9.85 -1.94 -12.02
C THR A 53 9.29 -0.87 -11.09
N GLY A 54 10.06 0.19 -10.80
CA GLY A 54 9.68 1.23 -9.87
C GLY A 54 9.97 0.85 -8.43
N TRP A 55 9.01 0.29 -7.73
CA TRP A 55 9.16 -0.13 -6.34
C TRP A 55 9.01 -1.65 -6.21
N MET A 56 9.91 -2.25 -5.44
CA MET A 56 9.87 -3.69 -5.12
C MET A 56 10.04 -3.93 -3.63
N PRO A 57 9.46 -5.01 -3.09
CA PRO A 57 9.72 -5.40 -1.72
C PRO A 57 11.22 -5.70 -1.51
N ARG A 58 11.75 -5.21 -0.41
CA ARG A 58 13.14 -5.46 -0.01
C ARG A 58 13.28 -6.90 0.46
N GLU A 59 14.12 -7.64 -0.19
CA GLU A 59 14.41 -9.06 0.09
C GLU A 59 14.83 -9.28 1.55
N LYS A 60 14.50 -10.46 2.10
CA LYS A 60 14.84 -10.89 3.45
C LYS A 60 14.37 -9.94 4.56
N THR A 61 13.35 -9.14 4.29
CA THR A 61 12.78 -8.21 5.27
C THR A 61 11.83 -8.94 6.22
N ARG A 62 11.90 -8.57 7.50
CA ARG A 62 10.94 -8.95 8.53
C ARG A 62 10.48 -7.72 9.27
N GLN A 63 9.17 -7.57 9.46
CA GLN A 63 8.57 -6.45 10.16
C GLN A 63 7.43 -6.94 11.05
N GLU A 64 7.46 -6.58 12.33
CA GLU A 64 6.34 -6.80 13.23
C GLU A 64 5.22 -5.82 12.89
N LYS A 65 4.01 -6.34 12.83
CA LYS A 65 2.78 -5.62 12.53
C LYS A 65 1.65 -6.07 13.42
N ILE A 66 0.59 -5.27 13.44
CA ILE A 66 -0.67 -5.59 14.10
C ILE A 66 -1.74 -5.63 13.03
N ASP A 67 -2.55 -6.69 13.01
CA ASP A 67 -3.67 -6.83 12.08
C ASP A 67 -4.86 -5.94 12.52
N PRO A 68 -5.89 -5.78 11.68
CA PRO A 68 -7.07 -4.98 12.03
C PRO A 68 -7.84 -5.50 13.26
N GLN A 69 -7.60 -6.73 13.67
CA GLN A 69 -8.19 -7.35 14.88
C GLN A 69 -7.29 -7.19 16.12
N GLY A 70 -6.18 -6.42 16.03
CA GLY A 70 -5.26 -6.19 17.13
C GLY A 70 -4.27 -7.33 17.41
N ARG A 71 -4.15 -8.35 16.53
CA ARG A 71 -3.25 -9.49 16.71
C ARG A 71 -1.89 -9.16 16.09
N ALA A 72 -0.83 -9.38 16.85
CA ALA A 72 0.53 -9.23 16.35
C ALA A 72 0.89 -10.33 15.33
N PHE A 73 1.61 -9.95 14.28
CA PHE A 73 2.15 -10.89 13.28
C PHE A 73 3.46 -10.37 12.69
N VAL A 74 4.21 -11.25 12.03
CA VAL A 74 5.44 -10.89 11.33
C VAL A 74 5.19 -10.90 9.83
N LEU A 75 5.27 -9.72 9.21
CA LEU A 75 5.35 -9.61 7.75
C LEU A 75 6.74 -10.07 7.32
N ARG A 76 6.80 -11.07 6.44
CA ARG A 76 8.06 -11.59 5.88
C ARG A 76 8.10 -11.38 4.38
N ILE A 77 9.25 -10.91 3.90
CA ILE A 77 9.60 -10.90 2.48
C ILE A 77 10.79 -11.84 2.31
N ASN A 78 10.64 -12.82 1.44
CA ASN A 78 11.64 -13.86 1.21
C ASN A 78 12.83 -13.32 0.37
N LYS A 79 13.81 -14.19 0.12
CA LYS A 79 15.02 -13.86 -0.66
C LYS A 79 14.76 -13.50 -2.12
N SER A 80 13.57 -13.77 -2.63
CA SER A 80 13.15 -13.44 -4.00
C SER A 80 12.25 -12.19 -4.07
N GLY A 81 12.11 -11.45 -2.96
CA GLY A 81 11.26 -10.26 -2.89
C GLY A 81 9.76 -10.54 -2.82
N GLN A 82 9.36 -11.79 -2.58
CA GLN A 82 7.96 -12.21 -2.49
C GLN A 82 7.53 -12.31 -1.03
N ARG A 83 6.26 -12.09 -0.77
CA ARG A 83 5.73 -12.24 0.58
C ARG A 83 5.69 -13.71 1.00
N GLY A 84 6.14 -13.99 2.20
CA GLY A 84 6.12 -15.29 2.83
C GLY A 84 7.49 -15.88 3.09
N ALA A 85 7.54 -17.19 3.28
CA ALA A 85 8.78 -17.94 3.52
C ALA A 85 9.62 -18.08 2.25
N ASP A 86 10.89 -18.41 2.42
CA ASP A 86 11.76 -18.75 1.28
C ASP A 86 11.21 -19.96 0.54
N LEU A 87 11.22 -19.88 -0.79
CA LEU A 87 10.82 -20.99 -1.63
C LEU A 87 11.88 -22.10 -1.58
N ALA A 88 11.44 -23.31 -1.27
CA ALA A 88 12.28 -24.49 -1.41
C ALA A 88 12.60 -24.77 -2.89
N ARG A 89 13.58 -25.64 -3.14
CA ARG A 89 13.83 -26.15 -4.49
C ARG A 89 12.55 -26.82 -5.01
N ARG A 90 12.10 -26.45 -6.20
CA ARG A 90 10.92 -27.05 -6.83
C ARG A 90 11.12 -28.53 -7.04
N ARG A 91 10.14 -29.33 -6.63
CA ARG A 91 10.09 -30.76 -6.94
C ARG A 91 9.55 -30.97 -8.36
N PRO A 92 9.94 -32.06 -9.05
CA PRO A 92 9.49 -32.30 -10.42
C PRO A 92 7.96 -32.38 -10.58
N ASP A 93 7.29 -32.92 -9.56
CA ASP A 93 5.82 -33.13 -9.49
C ASP A 93 5.07 -31.93 -8.90
N GLU A 94 5.78 -30.89 -8.42
CA GLU A 94 5.18 -29.74 -7.75
C GLU A 94 4.62 -28.72 -8.75
N ARG A 95 3.42 -28.24 -8.50
CA ARG A 95 2.80 -27.10 -9.20
C ARG A 95 2.96 -25.84 -8.38
N ARG A 96 3.32 -24.75 -9.04
CA ARG A 96 3.43 -23.42 -8.43
C ARG A 96 2.53 -22.44 -9.14
N ILE A 97 1.75 -21.69 -8.35
CA ILE A 97 0.92 -20.60 -8.84
C ILE A 97 1.48 -19.30 -8.27
N LEU A 98 1.91 -18.40 -9.15
CA LEU A 98 2.37 -17.07 -8.79
C LEU A 98 1.22 -16.08 -8.95
N PHE A 99 0.87 -15.40 -7.87
CA PHE A 99 -0.10 -14.30 -7.88
C PHE A 99 0.67 -12.99 -7.98
N LEU A 100 0.48 -12.27 -9.08
CA LEU A 100 1.02 -10.92 -9.30
C LEU A 100 -0.08 -9.89 -9.06
N GLY A 101 0.27 -8.76 -8.48
CA GLY A 101 -0.66 -7.67 -8.23
C GLY A 101 -0.06 -6.61 -7.33
N ASP A 102 -0.92 -5.76 -6.83
CA ASP A 102 -0.63 -4.59 -6.01
C ASP A 102 -0.67 -4.90 -4.50
N SER A 103 -0.89 -3.84 -3.70
CA SER A 103 -1.00 -3.89 -2.25
C SER A 103 -2.13 -4.82 -1.74
N PHE A 104 -3.20 -5.03 -2.51
CA PHE A 104 -4.25 -6.00 -2.15
C PHE A 104 -3.72 -7.43 -2.26
N THR A 105 -2.96 -7.74 -3.31
CA THR A 105 -2.31 -9.04 -3.46
C THR A 105 -1.27 -9.24 -2.36
N MET A 106 -0.47 -8.24 -2.08
CA MET A 106 0.52 -8.28 -1.01
C MET A 106 -0.12 -8.44 0.38
N GLY A 107 -1.25 -7.77 0.63
CA GLY A 107 -2.03 -7.88 1.87
C GLY A 107 -1.26 -7.44 3.12
N LEU A 108 -0.58 -6.29 3.08
CA LEU A 108 0.33 -5.78 4.11
C LEU A 108 -0.22 -5.72 5.53
N GLN A 109 -1.54 -5.64 5.68
CA GLN A 109 -2.24 -5.51 6.97
C GLN A 109 -2.79 -6.85 7.47
N LEU A 110 -2.61 -7.92 6.71
CA LEU A 110 -3.13 -9.24 7.03
C LEU A 110 -1.99 -10.16 7.47
N ARG A 111 -2.31 -11.14 8.27
CA ARG A 111 -1.44 -12.28 8.51
C ARG A 111 -1.28 -13.07 7.22
N GLU A 112 -0.19 -13.80 7.04
CA GLU A 112 0.11 -14.52 5.80
C GLU A 112 -1.02 -15.49 5.42
N GLU A 113 -1.51 -16.25 6.40
CA GLU A 113 -2.59 -17.21 6.24
C GLU A 113 -3.96 -16.59 5.94
N ASP A 114 -4.15 -15.30 6.24
CA ASP A 114 -5.39 -14.57 5.99
C ASP A 114 -5.40 -13.85 4.63
N THR A 115 -4.28 -13.85 3.90
CA THR A 115 -4.25 -13.30 2.54
C THR A 115 -5.08 -14.14 1.59
N PHE A 116 -5.68 -13.50 0.58
CA PHE A 116 -6.45 -14.26 -0.42
C PHE A 116 -5.56 -15.28 -1.15
N VAL A 117 -4.28 -14.99 -1.37
CA VAL A 117 -3.34 -15.92 -1.99
C VAL A 117 -3.21 -17.21 -1.18
N ALA A 118 -3.01 -17.10 0.14
CA ALA A 118 -2.94 -18.26 1.03
C ALA A 118 -4.28 -19.01 1.07
N ARG A 119 -5.41 -18.28 1.13
CA ARG A 119 -6.75 -18.86 1.14
C ARG A 119 -7.05 -19.62 -0.14
N VAL A 120 -6.71 -19.07 -1.31
CA VAL A 120 -6.86 -19.78 -2.60
C VAL A 120 -5.97 -21.03 -2.61
N GLY A 121 -4.74 -20.96 -2.13
CA GLY A 121 -3.87 -22.12 -2.00
C GLY A 121 -4.47 -23.22 -1.15
N ALA A 122 -5.02 -22.87 0.01
CA ALA A 122 -5.69 -23.82 0.91
C ALA A 122 -6.93 -24.47 0.28
N LEU A 123 -7.70 -23.71 -0.52
CA LEU A 123 -8.88 -24.22 -1.22
C LEU A 123 -8.52 -25.15 -2.40
N LEU A 124 -7.45 -24.85 -3.11
CA LEU A 124 -7.03 -25.62 -4.28
C LEU A 124 -6.22 -26.88 -3.93
N ALA A 125 -5.50 -26.87 -2.81
CA ALA A 125 -4.61 -27.97 -2.42
C ALA A 125 -5.30 -29.33 -2.36
N PRO A 126 -6.52 -29.48 -1.77
CA PRO A 126 -7.21 -30.77 -1.71
C PRO A 126 -7.64 -31.32 -3.08
N ALA A 127 -7.89 -30.43 -4.05
CA ALA A 127 -8.31 -30.80 -5.41
C ALA A 127 -7.13 -30.99 -6.37
N SER A 128 -5.92 -30.69 -5.95
CA SER A 128 -4.74 -30.81 -6.79
C SER A 128 -4.16 -32.22 -6.73
N PRO A 129 -3.96 -32.91 -7.87
CA PRO A 129 -3.30 -34.21 -7.91
C PRO A 129 -1.80 -34.14 -7.62
N HIS A 130 -1.25 -32.93 -7.56
CA HIS A 130 0.16 -32.66 -7.31
C HIS A 130 0.33 -31.75 -6.12
N PRO A 131 1.44 -31.79 -5.39
CA PRO A 131 1.76 -30.80 -4.38
C PRO A 131 1.67 -29.40 -4.96
N LEU A 132 0.89 -28.53 -4.30
CA LEU A 132 0.64 -27.17 -4.76
C LEU A 132 1.31 -26.16 -3.83
N GLN A 133 2.06 -25.24 -4.43
CA GLN A 133 2.60 -24.07 -3.73
C GLN A 133 2.04 -22.80 -4.36
N VAL A 134 1.45 -21.92 -3.56
CA VAL A 134 1.08 -20.57 -3.97
C VAL A 134 2.17 -19.59 -3.57
N ILE A 135 2.40 -18.60 -4.41
CA ILE A 135 3.45 -17.60 -4.24
C ILE A 135 2.82 -16.23 -4.35
N ASN A 136 3.01 -15.41 -3.33
CA ASN A 136 2.50 -14.05 -3.29
C ASN A 136 3.56 -13.07 -3.83
N GLY A 137 3.41 -12.65 -5.07
CA GLY A 137 4.22 -11.66 -5.77
C GLY A 137 3.58 -10.27 -5.83
N GLY A 138 2.70 -9.94 -4.88
CA GLY A 138 2.13 -8.60 -4.76
C GLY A 138 3.19 -7.56 -4.41
N VAL A 139 3.00 -6.34 -4.93
CA VAL A 139 3.84 -5.16 -4.67
C VAL A 139 2.98 -4.01 -4.14
N GLU A 140 3.61 -3.00 -3.54
CA GLU A 140 2.89 -1.80 -3.04
C GLU A 140 3.08 -0.60 -3.97
#